data_49c68cb3eae0f2318c105f33bf0a1b5f
#
_entry.id   49c68cb3eae0f2318c105f33bf0a1b5f
#
_cell.length_a   1.000
_cell.length_b   1.000
_cell.length_c   1.000
_cell.angle_alpha   90.00
_cell.angle_beta   90.00
_cell.angle_gamma   90.00
#
_symmetry.space_group_name_H-M   'P 1'
#
loop_
_entity.id
_entity.type
_entity.pdbx_description
1 polymer ?
#
loop_
_entity_poly.entity_id
_entity_poly.type
_entity_poly.pdbx_seq_one_letter_code
_entity_poly.pdbx_strand_id
1 'polypeptide(L)' 'MTGNIAIATAALGGTIALGMIGYKAAEAVGRNPGASGKILVQALLSAALAEGALIITILMGASK' A
#
# COMPACT_ATOMS: atom_id res chain seq x y z
N MET A 1 -17.08 -5.31 17.83
CA MET A 1 -16.99 -3.92 17.34
C MET A 1 -15.56 -3.46 17.15
N THR A 2 -14.70 -3.68 18.16
CA THR A 2 -13.31 -3.23 18.04
C THR A 2 -12.58 -3.85 16.87
N GLY A 3 -12.77 -5.15 16.63
CA GLY A 3 -12.13 -5.82 15.50
C GLY A 3 -12.58 -5.26 14.15
N ASN A 4 -13.87 -4.96 14.02
CA ASN A 4 -14.41 -4.41 12.79
C ASN A 4 -13.88 -3.00 12.52
N ILE A 5 -13.76 -2.19 13.57
CA ILE A 5 -13.19 -0.84 13.43
C ILE A 5 -11.73 -0.91 13.06
N ALA A 6 -10.97 -1.82 13.69
CA ALA A 6 -9.56 -2.00 13.38
C ALA A 6 -9.36 -2.42 11.93
N ILE A 7 -10.15 -3.39 11.45
CA ILE A 7 -10.08 -3.86 10.07
C ILE A 7 -10.44 -2.74 9.10
N ALA A 8 -11.53 -2.02 9.39
CA ALA A 8 -11.98 -0.93 8.52
C ALA A 8 -10.93 0.18 8.43
N THR A 9 -10.32 0.55 9.56
CA THR A 9 -9.29 1.59 9.58
C THR A 9 -8.04 1.14 8.85
N ALA A 10 -7.63 -0.10 9.07
CA ALA A 10 -6.46 -0.65 8.38
C ALA A 10 -6.69 -0.72 6.86
N ALA A 11 -7.87 -1.18 6.45
CA ALA A 11 -8.21 -1.27 5.03
C ALA A 11 -8.22 0.11 4.38
N LEU A 12 -8.82 1.09 5.04
CA LEU A 12 -8.88 2.45 4.52
C LEU A 12 -7.46 3.05 4.40
N GLY A 13 -6.67 2.95 5.48
CA GLY A 13 -5.31 3.48 5.48
C GLY A 13 -4.41 2.78 4.48
N GLY A 14 -4.50 1.45 4.41
CA GLY A 14 -3.69 0.65 3.50
C GLY A 14 -4.00 0.93 2.04
N THR A 15 -5.27 1.03 1.68
CA THR A 15 -5.66 1.31 0.30
C THR A 15 -5.31 2.72 -0.13
N ILE A 16 -5.41 3.69 0.78
CA ILE A 16 -4.98 5.06 0.50
C ILE A 16 -3.46 5.09 0.27
N ALA A 17 -2.70 4.41 1.12
CA ALA A 17 -1.25 4.35 0.98
C ALA A 17 -0.85 3.71 -0.36
N LEU A 18 -1.50 2.60 -0.73
CA LEU A 18 -1.23 1.93 -2.01
C LEU A 18 -1.59 2.83 -3.19
N GLY A 19 -2.70 3.56 -3.10
CA GLY A 19 -3.10 4.52 -4.12
C GLY A 19 -2.08 5.64 -4.29
N MET A 20 -1.55 6.16 -3.18
CA MET A 20 -0.53 7.19 -3.22
C MET A 20 0.77 6.69 -3.83
N ILE A 21 1.19 5.47 -3.48
CA ILE A 21 2.39 4.85 -4.06
C ILE A 21 2.22 4.71 -5.56
N GLY A 22 1.08 4.19 -6.02
CA GLY A 22 0.81 3.99 -7.43
C GLY A 22 0.75 5.32 -8.20
N TYR A 23 0.09 6.30 -7.63
CA TYR A 23 -0.02 7.62 -8.24
C TYR A 23 1.37 8.26 -8.42
N LYS A 24 2.17 8.24 -7.37
CA LYS A 24 3.51 8.84 -7.42
C LYS A 24 4.43 8.07 -8.35
N ALA A 25 4.33 6.76 -8.39
CA ALA A 25 5.11 5.95 -9.31
C ALA A 25 4.74 6.27 -10.76
N ALA A 26 3.46 6.35 -11.07
CA ALA A 26 3.00 6.69 -12.40
C ALA A 26 3.47 8.08 -12.83
N GLU A 27 3.40 9.06 -11.92
CA GLU A 27 3.87 10.40 -12.19
C GLU A 27 5.37 10.41 -12.46
N ALA A 28 6.15 9.70 -11.66
CA ALA A 28 7.59 9.64 -11.80
C ALA A 28 7.99 8.98 -13.13
N VAL A 29 7.31 7.91 -13.53
CA VAL A 29 7.56 7.26 -14.81
C VAL A 29 7.24 8.21 -15.96
N GLY A 30 6.14 8.96 -15.84
CA GLY A 30 5.77 9.94 -16.85
C GLY A 30 6.80 11.04 -17.02
N ARG A 31 7.44 11.46 -15.93
CA ARG A 31 8.48 12.49 -15.96
C ARG A 31 9.84 11.96 -16.41
N ASN A 32 10.11 10.70 -16.13
CA ASN A 32 11.41 10.12 -16.41
C ASN A 32 11.27 8.67 -16.88
N PRO A 33 10.82 8.46 -18.13
CA PRO A 33 10.63 7.11 -18.67
C PRO A 33 11.89 6.26 -18.66
N GLY A 34 13.06 6.90 -18.74
CA GLY A 34 14.34 6.19 -18.72
C GLY A 34 14.64 5.51 -17.39
N ALA A 35 14.00 5.95 -16.31
CA ALA A 35 14.18 5.35 -14.98
C ALA A 35 12.99 4.44 -14.60
N SER A 36 12.12 4.08 -15.55
CA SER A 36 10.88 3.36 -15.25
C SER A 36 11.13 2.04 -14.51
N GLY A 37 12.19 1.30 -14.86
CA GLY A 37 12.52 0.05 -14.18
C GLY A 37 12.83 0.23 -12.70
N LYS A 38 13.64 1.23 -12.37
CA LYS A 38 14.01 1.54 -10.99
C LYS A 38 12.79 2.03 -10.19
N ILE A 39 11.98 2.86 -10.81
CA ILE A 39 10.76 3.39 -10.18
C ILE A 39 9.79 2.26 -9.89
N LEU A 40 9.62 1.34 -10.85
CA LEU A 40 8.72 0.21 -10.69
C LEU A 40 9.17 -0.69 -9.54
N VAL A 41 10.46 -1.02 -9.46
CA VAL A 41 11.00 -1.83 -8.37
C VAL A 41 10.75 -1.18 -7.03
N GLN A 42 11.03 0.12 -6.92
CA GLN A 42 10.82 0.86 -5.67
C GLN A 42 9.33 0.88 -5.29
N ALA A 43 8.46 1.10 -6.26
CA ALA A 43 7.02 1.13 -6.01
C ALA A 43 6.51 -0.24 -5.57
N LEU A 44 6.96 -1.32 -6.21
CA LEU A 44 6.55 -2.68 -5.84
C LEU A 44 7.02 -3.05 -4.44
N LEU A 45 8.25 -2.69 -4.06
CA LEU A 45 8.74 -2.95 -2.72
C LEU A 45 7.91 -2.20 -1.68
N SER A 46 7.62 -0.92 -1.93
CA SER A 46 6.80 -0.12 -1.03
C SER A 46 5.39 -0.67 -0.91
N ALA A 47 4.80 -1.05 -2.04
CA ALA A 47 3.45 -1.62 -2.06
C ALA A 47 3.40 -2.96 -1.34
N ALA A 48 4.41 -3.81 -1.51
CA ALA A 48 4.47 -5.09 -0.83
C ALA A 48 4.54 -4.93 0.68
N LEU A 49 5.32 -3.96 1.17
CA LEU A 49 5.41 -3.68 2.60
C LEU A 49 4.09 -3.14 3.14
N ALA A 50 3.43 -2.25 2.41
CA ALA A 50 2.13 -1.72 2.81
C ALA A 50 1.07 -2.81 2.84
N GLU A 51 1.05 -3.69 1.84
CA GLU A 51 0.10 -4.80 1.80
C GLU A 51 0.38 -5.81 2.90
N GLY A 52 1.66 -6.10 3.19
CA GLY A 52 2.02 -7.00 4.28
C GLY A 52 1.53 -6.49 5.62
N ALA A 53 1.72 -5.21 5.89
CA ALA A 53 1.23 -4.59 7.12
C ALA A 53 -0.30 -4.63 7.19
N LEU A 54 -0.97 -4.39 6.07
CA LEU A 54 -2.42 -4.42 5.98
C LEU A 54 -2.95 -5.83 6.27
N ILE A 55 -2.37 -6.83 5.65
CA ILE A 55 -2.78 -8.23 5.83
C ILE A 55 -2.60 -8.65 7.29
N ILE A 56 -1.45 -8.34 7.88
CA ILE A 56 -1.19 -8.67 9.28
C ILE A 56 -2.21 -8.00 10.19
N THR A 57 -2.49 -6.72 9.96
CA THR A 57 -3.44 -5.98 10.77
C THR A 57 -4.85 -6.57 10.66
N ILE A 58 -5.26 -6.95 9.45
CA ILE A 58 -6.58 -7.55 9.23
C ILE A 58 -6.67 -8.89 9.95
N LEU A 59 -5.63 -9.73 9.86
CA LEU A 59 -5.62 -11.02 10.53
C LEU A 59 -5.70 -10.86 12.06
N MET A 60 -4.95 -9.93 12.61
CA MET A 60 -4.98 -9.66 14.05
C MET A 60 -6.32 -9.06 14.47
N GLY A 61 -6.89 -8.18 13.66
CA GLY A 61 -8.20 -7.62 13.94
C GLY A 61 -9.31 -8.65 13.88
N ALA A 62 -9.22 -9.59 12.94
CA ALA A 62 -10.22 -10.63 12.80
C ALA A 62 -10.22 -11.59 13.99
N SER A 63 -9.10 -11.75 14.68
CA SER A 63 -9.00 -12.64 15.83
C SER A 63 -9.61 -12.04 17.10
N LYS A 64 -9.97 -10.78 17.08
CA LYS A 64 -10.58 -10.09 18.22
C LYS A 64 -12.09 -10.16 18.12
#